data_d632713e44180820a1c958ddcdd56183
#
_entry.id   d632713e44180820a1c958ddcdd56183
#
_cell.length_a   1.000
_cell.length_b   1.000
_cell.length_c   1.000
_cell.angle_alpha   90.00
_cell.angle_beta   90.00
_cell.angle_gamma   90.00
#
_symmetry.space_group_name_H-M   'P 1'
#
loop_
_entity.id
_entity.type
_entity.pdbx_description
1 polymer ?
#
loop_
_entity_poly.entity_id
_entity_poly.type
_entity_poly.pdbx_seq_one_letter_code
_entity_poly.pdbx_strand_id
1 'polypeptide(L)'
;WIQKNSKSGQLTELNVTNKLESFRREGEKIQGLSFPTISGSGPNGAIVHYKVNERSSKKLKQNSLFLVDSGGQYIDGTTDVTRTIAVGNPTQEMKENFTRVLKGHITLAKAIFPYKTSGSQLDVLARSSLWEKGLDYDHGTGHGVGSYLSVHEGPQRISKMPNNVELKPGMVISNEPGYYEAGKYGIRIENLIAVRKATSSLTGLESDLNNFLCFETLT
;
A
#
# COMPACT_ATOMS: atom_id res chain seq x y z
N TRP A 1 -17.33 -2.71 7.18
CA TRP A 1 -18.50 -2.85 6.31
C TRP A 1 -18.38 -4.07 5.40
N ILE A 2 -17.25 -4.27 4.68
CA ILE A 2 -17.01 -5.43 3.80
C ILE A 2 -17.18 -6.75 4.55
N GLN A 3 -16.52 -6.95 5.69
CA GLN A 3 -16.59 -8.19 6.47
C GLN A 3 -18.03 -8.55 6.88
N LYS A 4 -18.87 -7.54 7.16
CA LYS A 4 -20.28 -7.74 7.52
C LYS A 4 -21.13 -8.11 6.30
N ASN A 5 -20.91 -7.45 5.17
CA ASN A 5 -21.79 -7.55 3.99
C ASN A 5 -21.35 -8.64 2.99
N SER A 6 -20.09 -9.04 2.97
CA SER A 6 -19.59 -10.10 2.07
C SER A 6 -20.18 -11.49 2.35
N LYS A 7 -20.71 -11.71 3.55
CA LYS A 7 -21.34 -12.99 3.95
C LYS A 7 -22.56 -13.35 3.09
N SER A 8 -23.25 -12.36 2.53
CA SER A 8 -24.42 -12.59 1.65
C SER A 8 -24.02 -13.20 0.30
N GLY A 9 -22.74 -13.13 -0.10
CA GLY A 9 -22.26 -13.54 -1.42
C GLY A 9 -22.77 -12.68 -2.59
N GLN A 10 -23.43 -11.54 -2.31
CA GLN A 10 -23.98 -10.66 -3.35
C GLN A 10 -23.15 -9.40 -3.57
N LEU A 11 -22.26 -9.08 -2.63
CA LEU A 11 -21.42 -7.88 -2.70
C LEU A 11 -20.48 -7.95 -3.90
N THR A 12 -20.45 -6.89 -4.72
CA THR A 12 -19.59 -6.77 -5.90
C THR A 12 -18.44 -5.79 -5.67
N GLU A 13 -17.41 -5.88 -6.52
CA GLU A 13 -16.29 -4.94 -6.55
C GLU A 13 -16.77 -3.48 -6.69
N LEU A 14 -17.74 -3.24 -7.58
CA LEU A 14 -18.30 -1.91 -7.80
C LEU A 14 -19.11 -1.41 -6.59
N ASN A 15 -19.84 -2.30 -5.89
CA ASN A 15 -20.54 -1.92 -4.66
C ASN A 15 -19.55 -1.44 -3.59
N VAL A 16 -18.39 -2.10 -3.47
CA VAL A 16 -17.35 -1.69 -2.52
C VAL A 16 -16.77 -0.34 -2.90
N THR A 17 -16.45 -0.12 -4.18
CA THR A 17 -15.95 1.16 -4.69
C THR A 17 -16.91 2.29 -4.35
N ASN A 18 -18.18 2.13 -4.70
CA ASN A 18 -19.20 3.17 -4.48
C ASN A 18 -19.41 3.45 -2.97
N LYS A 19 -19.38 2.39 -2.15
CA LYS A 19 -19.53 2.57 -0.70
C LYS A 19 -18.32 3.27 -0.07
N LEU A 20 -17.11 2.92 -0.50
CA LEU A 20 -15.89 3.56 -0.02
C LEU A 20 -15.87 5.05 -0.41
N GLU A 21 -16.24 5.38 -1.63
CA GLU A 21 -16.37 6.77 -2.08
C GLU A 21 -17.43 7.51 -1.27
N SER A 22 -18.58 6.87 -0.97
CA SER A 22 -19.60 7.50 -0.12
C SER A 22 -19.06 7.86 1.27
N PHE A 23 -18.27 6.98 1.90
CA PHE A 23 -17.63 7.28 3.18
C PHE A 23 -16.65 8.45 3.09
N ARG A 24 -15.86 8.54 2.01
CA ARG A 24 -14.97 9.69 1.81
C ARG A 24 -15.73 11.00 1.65
N ARG A 25 -16.88 10.98 0.95
CA ARG A 25 -17.71 12.16 0.73
C ARG A 25 -18.44 12.66 1.99
N GLU A 26 -18.46 11.88 3.06
CA GLU A 26 -18.93 12.32 4.39
C GLU A 26 -17.96 13.32 5.04
N GLY A 27 -16.70 13.39 4.58
CA GLY A 27 -15.68 14.32 5.07
C GLY A 27 -15.80 15.70 4.42
N GLU A 28 -15.73 16.76 5.21
CA GLU A 28 -15.92 18.15 4.74
C GLU A 28 -14.82 18.65 3.80
N LYS A 29 -13.60 18.11 3.87
CA LYS A 29 -12.42 18.60 3.12
C LYS A 29 -12.17 17.87 1.81
N ILE A 30 -12.92 16.84 1.49
CA ILE A 30 -12.74 16.05 0.26
C ILE A 30 -13.04 16.86 -0.98
N GLN A 31 -12.14 16.88 -1.93
CA GLN A 31 -12.30 17.55 -3.23
C GLN A 31 -12.53 16.55 -4.37
N GLY A 32 -12.10 15.31 -4.20
CA GLY A 32 -12.22 14.26 -5.19
C GLY A 32 -11.43 13.02 -4.82
N LEU A 33 -11.39 12.06 -5.72
CA LEU A 33 -10.47 10.93 -5.59
C LEU A 33 -9.06 11.34 -6.03
N SER A 34 -8.02 10.82 -5.37
CA SER A 34 -6.64 11.01 -5.81
C SER A 34 -6.30 10.15 -7.04
N PHE A 35 -7.03 9.04 -7.20
CA PHE A 35 -7.02 8.17 -8.39
C PHE A 35 -8.30 7.31 -8.41
N PRO A 36 -8.65 6.71 -9.58
CA PRO A 36 -9.77 5.77 -9.66
C PRO A 36 -9.55 4.55 -8.76
N THR A 37 -10.49 4.26 -7.87
CA THR A 37 -10.40 3.16 -6.91
C THR A 37 -10.14 1.82 -7.62
N ILE A 38 -9.12 1.10 -7.19
CA ILE A 38 -8.85 -0.29 -7.55
C ILE A 38 -9.61 -1.18 -6.57
N SER A 39 -10.45 -2.05 -7.08
CA SER A 39 -11.31 -2.93 -6.27
C SER A 39 -11.36 -4.29 -6.96
N GLY A 40 -10.48 -5.22 -6.56
CA GLY A 40 -10.26 -6.50 -7.23
C GLY A 40 -10.47 -7.71 -6.34
N SER A 41 -11.40 -8.59 -6.73
CA SER A 41 -11.70 -9.84 -6.04
C SER A 41 -11.10 -11.04 -6.77
N GLY A 42 -10.36 -11.88 -6.06
CA GLY A 42 -9.73 -13.05 -6.64
C GLY A 42 -8.83 -12.66 -7.84
N PRO A 43 -9.07 -13.20 -9.05
CA PRO A 43 -8.25 -12.93 -10.24
C PRO A 43 -8.10 -11.44 -10.60
N ASN A 44 -9.13 -10.63 -10.37
CA ASN A 44 -9.07 -9.18 -10.65
C ASN A 44 -8.08 -8.48 -9.72
N GLY A 45 -7.90 -8.96 -8.48
CA GLY A 45 -6.90 -8.46 -7.54
C GLY A 45 -5.45 -8.72 -7.99
N ALA A 46 -5.23 -9.66 -8.91
CA ALA A 46 -3.91 -9.91 -9.48
C ALA A 46 -3.50 -8.89 -10.57
N ILE A 47 -4.41 -8.03 -11.00
CA ILE A 47 -4.14 -6.96 -11.97
C ILE A 47 -3.79 -5.70 -11.17
N VAL A 48 -2.52 -5.30 -11.16
CA VAL A 48 -1.98 -4.24 -10.31
C VAL A 48 -2.78 -2.93 -10.39
N HIS A 49 -3.15 -2.50 -11.60
CA HIS A 49 -3.93 -1.29 -11.87
C HIS A 49 -5.33 -1.65 -12.42
N TYR A 50 -6.01 -2.60 -11.77
CA TYR A 50 -7.34 -3.01 -12.19
C TYR A 50 -8.34 -1.85 -12.14
N LYS A 51 -9.04 -1.63 -13.23
CA LYS A 51 -10.11 -0.62 -13.33
C LYS A 51 -11.46 -1.31 -13.33
N VAL A 52 -12.12 -1.31 -12.19
CA VAL A 52 -13.48 -1.84 -12.08
C VAL A 52 -14.49 -0.98 -12.85
N ASN A 53 -15.38 -1.64 -13.57
CA ASN A 53 -16.53 -1.02 -14.26
C ASN A 53 -17.70 -2.00 -14.28
N GLU A 54 -18.85 -1.57 -14.78
CA GLU A 54 -20.07 -2.39 -14.82
C GLU A 54 -19.89 -3.74 -15.53
N ARG A 55 -19.04 -3.79 -16.59
CA ARG A 55 -18.80 -5.01 -17.36
C ARG A 55 -17.80 -5.95 -16.70
N SER A 56 -16.81 -5.41 -16.02
CA SER A 56 -15.71 -6.17 -15.41
C SER A 56 -15.95 -6.54 -13.95
N SER A 57 -16.87 -5.84 -13.25
CA SER A 57 -17.17 -6.02 -11.85
C SER A 57 -17.68 -7.43 -11.53
N LYS A 58 -17.02 -8.08 -10.58
CA LYS A 58 -17.38 -9.42 -10.09
C LYS A 58 -17.92 -9.36 -8.68
N LYS A 59 -18.67 -10.40 -8.29
CA LYS A 59 -18.99 -10.65 -6.89
C LYS A 59 -17.73 -10.98 -6.12
N LEU A 60 -17.65 -10.57 -4.86
CA LEU A 60 -16.52 -10.91 -4.00
C LEU A 60 -16.44 -12.44 -3.84
N LYS A 61 -15.33 -12.99 -4.31
CA LYS A 61 -15.09 -14.45 -4.30
C LYS A 61 -14.94 -14.94 -2.86
N GLN A 62 -15.77 -15.90 -2.47
CA GLN A 62 -15.66 -16.54 -1.16
C GLN A 62 -14.37 -17.37 -1.06
N ASN A 63 -13.87 -17.52 0.15
CA ASN A 63 -12.62 -18.23 0.48
C ASN A 63 -11.41 -17.73 -0.32
N SER A 64 -11.35 -16.40 -0.53
CA SER A 64 -10.33 -15.74 -1.32
C SER A 64 -9.94 -14.40 -0.71
N LEU A 65 -9.03 -13.70 -1.39
CA LEU A 65 -8.61 -12.35 -1.04
C LEU A 65 -9.34 -11.33 -1.92
N PHE A 66 -9.61 -10.18 -1.33
CA PHE A 66 -10.11 -8.99 -1.96
C PHE A 66 -9.14 -7.85 -1.71
N LEU A 67 -8.65 -7.24 -2.78
CA LEU A 67 -7.74 -6.09 -2.75
C LEU A 67 -8.52 -4.82 -3.05
N VAL A 68 -8.39 -3.82 -2.20
CA VAL A 68 -8.93 -2.47 -2.43
C VAL A 68 -7.84 -1.44 -2.20
N ASP A 69 -7.63 -0.61 -3.21
CA ASP A 69 -6.66 0.47 -3.22
C ASP A 69 -7.36 1.76 -3.62
N SER A 70 -7.20 2.80 -2.81
CA SER A 70 -7.99 4.02 -2.98
C SER A 70 -7.41 5.20 -2.20
N GLY A 71 -7.61 6.38 -2.72
CA GLY A 71 -7.19 7.60 -2.07
C GLY A 71 -8.12 8.77 -2.36
N GLY A 72 -7.96 9.84 -1.62
CA GLY A 72 -8.71 11.08 -1.77
C GLY A 72 -7.82 12.29 -1.88
N GLN A 73 -8.27 13.27 -2.63
CA GLN A 73 -7.75 14.63 -2.64
C GLN A 73 -8.50 15.45 -1.61
N TYR A 74 -7.79 15.88 -0.59
CA TYR A 74 -8.29 16.78 0.44
C TYR A 74 -7.58 18.11 0.35
N ILE A 75 -8.20 19.20 0.78
CA ILE A 75 -7.57 20.55 0.74
C ILE A 75 -6.21 20.57 1.44
N ASP A 76 -6.05 19.76 2.48
CA ASP A 76 -4.86 19.69 3.32
C ASP A 76 -3.94 18.49 3.01
N GLY A 77 -4.23 17.69 1.99
CA GLY A 77 -3.35 16.61 1.57
C GLY A 77 -3.95 15.64 0.57
N THR A 78 -3.09 14.81 0.01
CA THR A 78 -3.44 13.69 -0.87
C THR A 78 -3.25 12.40 -0.10
N THR A 79 -4.19 11.46 -0.20
CA THR A 79 -4.10 10.16 0.48
C THR A 79 -4.02 9.01 -0.50
N ASP A 80 -3.41 7.93 -0.04
CA ASP A 80 -3.23 6.67 -0.74
C ASP A 80 -3.19 5.52 0.26
N VAL A 81 -3.97 4.47 0.03
CA VAL A 81 -4.01 3.32 0.94
C VAL A 81 -4.53 2.07 0.25
N THR A 82 -3.80 0.97 0.39
CA THR A 82 -4.27 -0.36 -0.03
C THR A 82 -4.50 -1.27 1.17
N ARG A 83 -5.59 -2.04 1.11
CA ARG A 83 -5.86 -3.14 2.04
C ARG A 83 -6.22 -4.41 1.27
N THR A 84 -5.67 -5.53 1.71
CA THR A 84 -6.07 -6.87 1.25
C THR A 84 -6.87 -7.55 2.36
N ILE A 85 -8.09 -7.95 2.05
CA ILE A 85 -9.09 -8.39 3.01
C ILE A 85 -9.47 -9.85 2.70
N ALA A 86 -9.50 -10.70 3.72
CA ALA A 86 -10.02 -12.06 3.59
C ALA A 86 -11.55 -12.04 3.46
N VAL A 87 -12.06 -12.72 2.44
CA VAL A 87 -13.50 -12.96 2.25
C VAL A 87 -13.74 -14.45 2.51
N GLY A 88 -14.35 -14.79 3.63
CA GLY A 88 -14.44 -16.18 4.10
C GLY A 88 -13.09 -16.71 4.61
N ASN A 89 -12.76 -17.95 4.28
CA ASN A 89 -11.56 -18.64 4.72
C ASN A 89 -10.54 -18.75 3.58
N PRO A 90 -9.54 -17.88 3.47
CA PRO A 90 -8.51 -17.98 2.44
C PRO A 90 -7.65 -19.24 2.64
N THR A 91 -7.03 -19.70 1.55
CA THR A 91 -6.15 -20.88 1.57
C THR A 91 -4.91 -20.63 2.43
N GLN A 92 -4.21 -21.71 2.81
CA GLN A 92 -2.96 -21.61 3.55
C GLN A 92 -1.89 -20.84 2.75
N GLU A 93 -1.80 -21.09 1.44
CA GLU A 93 -0.90 -20.34 0.53
C GLU A 93 -1.17 -18.83 0.55
N MET A 94 -2.45 -18.43 0.48
CA MET A 94 -2.83 -17.01 0.55
C MET A 94 -2.40 -16.35 1.86
N LYS A 95 -2.58 -17.06 3.00
CA LYS A 95 -2.15 -16.58 4.32
C LYS A 95 -0.64 -16.43 4.43
N GLU A 96 0.11 -17.38 3.89
CA GLU A 96 1.57 -17.36 3.88
C GLU A 96 2.10 -16.21 3.02
N ASN A 97 1.56 -16.03 1.81
CA ASN A 97 1.97 -14.96 0.93
C ASN A 97 1.57 -13.58 1.49
N PHE A 98 0.38 -13.46 2.10
CA PHE A 98 0.00 -12.25 2.84
C PHE A 98 1.01 -11.94 3.96
N THR A 99 1.42 -12.94 4.73
CA THR A 99 2.40 -12.78 5.81
C THR A 99 3.76 -12.32 5.28
N ARG A 100 4.21 -12.83 4.11
CA ARG A 100 5.47 -12.40 3.47
C ARG A 100 5.41 -10.93 3.05
N VAL A 101 4.32 -10.52 2.39
CA VAL A 101 4.12 -9.11 2.02
C VAL A 101 4.07 -8.22 3.27
N LEU A 102 3.34 -8.63 4.31
CA LEU A 102 3.25 -7.89 5.56
C LEU A 102 4.61 -7.76 6.26
N LYS A 103 5.42 -8.82 6.27
CA LYS A 103 6.79 -8.75 6.81
C LYS A 103 7.63 -7.71 6.08
N GLY A 104 7.63 -7.70 4.75
CA GLY A 104 8.32 -6.70 3.95
C GLY A 104 7.84 -5.29 4.24
N HIS A 105 6.52 -5.09 4.29
CA HIS A 105 5.89 -3.81 4.64
C HIS A 105 6.36 -3.30 6.01
N ILE A 106 6.34 -4.15 7.03
CA ILE A 106 6.78 -3.80 8.40
C ILE A 106 8.28 -3.54 8.44
N THR A 107 9.09 -4.37 7.77
CA THR A 107 10.55 -4.21 7.75
C THR A 107 10.95 -2.86 7.18
N LEU A 108 10.33 -2.45 6.06
CA LEU A 108 10.57 -1.13 5.48
C LEU A 108 10.07 -0.01 6.40
N ALA A 109 8.85 -0.13 6.95
CA ALA A 109 8.28 0.89 7.84
C ALA A 109 9.14 1.14 9.10
N LYS A 110 9.85 0.11 9.58
CA LYS A 110 10.73 0.17 10.77
C LYS A 110 12.19 0.48 10.45
N ALA A 111 12.51 0.76 9.18
CA ALA A 111 13.88 1.02 8.78
C ALA A 111 14.45 2.28 9.45
N ILE A 112 15.67 2.15 9.94
CA ILE A 112 16.52 3.25 10.40
C ILE A 112 17.71 3.28 9.46
N PHE A 113 18.00 4.42 8.86
CA PHE A 113 19.00 4.52 7.80
C PHE A 113 19.78 5.85 7.88
N PRO A 114 21.04 5.87 7.45
CA PRO A 114 21.86 7.09 7.51
C PRO A 114 21.35 8.16 6.55
N TYR A 115 21.69 9.42 6.82
CA TYR A 115 21.54 10.51 5.86
C TYR A 115 22.19 10.12 4.52
N LYS A 116 21.71 10.73 3.43
CA LYS A 116 22.13 10.44 2.04
C LYS A 116 21.70 9.08 1.49
N THR A 117 20.91 8.32 2.21
CA THR A 117 20.29 7.09 1.69
C THR A 117 19.21 7.45 0.67
N SER A 118 19.22 6.78 -0.49
CA SER A 118 18.16 6.85 -1.49
C SER A 118 17.13 5.71 -1.29
N GLY A 119 15.93 5.89 -1.81
CA GLY A 119 14.90 4.86 -1.69
C GLY A 119 15.25 3.54 -2.38
N SER A 120 16.07 3.55 -3.45
CA SER A 120 16.53 2.31 -4.11
C SER A 120 17.39 1.44 -3.20
N GLN A 121 18.09 2.01 -2.23
CA GLN A 121 18.87 1.26 -1.25
C GLN A 121 17.99 0.57 -0.20
N LEU A 122 16.75 1.03 0.00
CA LEU A 122 15.81 0.48 0.98
C LEU A 122 14.80 -0.51 0.39
N ASP A 123 14.63 -0.55 -0.94
CA ASP A 123 13.66 -1.39 -1.63
C ASP A 123 13.77 -2.88 -1.27
N VAL A 124 15.00 -3.37 -1.09
CA VAL A 124 15.28 -4.76 -0.70
C VAL A 124 14.61 -5.15 0.63
N LEU A 125 14.43 -4.23 1.55
CA LEU A 125 13.81 -4.48 2.85
C LEU A 125 12.36 -4.95 2.70
N ALA A 126 11.65 -4.43 1.69
CA ALA A 126 10.29 -4.83 1.41
C ALA A 126 10.17 -6.15 0.64
N ARG A 127 11.24 -6.57 -0.07
CA ARG A 127 11.22 -7.75 -0.95
C ARG A 127 11.82 -9.01 -0.32
N SER A 128 12.72 -8.86 0.64
CA SER A 128 13.52 -9.96 1.19
C SER A 128 12.69 -11.18 1.59
N SER A 129 11.57 -10.97 2.28
CA SER A 129 10.69 -12.05 2.72
C SER A 129 9.95 -12.79 1.59
N LEU A 130 9.79 -12.17 0.43
CA LEU A 130 9.31 -12.80 -0.80
C LEU A 130 10.44 -13.56 -1.50
N TRP A 131 11.61 -12.95 -1.63
CA TRP A 131 12.78 -13.56 -2.27
C TRP A 131 13.25 -14.85 -1.61
N GLU A 132 13.11 -14.99 -0.28
CA GLU A 132 13.33 -16.24 0.45
C GLU A 132 12.54 -17.45 -0.11
N LYS A 133 11.49 -17.19 -0.90
CA LYS A 133 10.65 -18.20 -1.54
C LYS A 133 10.67 -18.13 -3.07
N GLY A 134 11.59 -17.35 -3.64
CA GLY A 134 11.66 -17.15 -5.09
C GLY A 134 10.49 -16.34 -5.65
N LEU A 135 9.80 -15.56 -4.81
CA LEU A 135 8.67 -14.70 -5.19
C LEU A 135 9.14 -13.23 -5.29
N ASP A 136 8.47 -12.44 -6.12
CA ASP A 136 8.73 -11.00 -6.25
C ASP A 136 7.47 -10.29 -6.77
N TYR A 137 7.53 -8.97 -6.91
CA TYR A 137 6.55 -8.13 -7.61
C TYR A 137 7.29 -7.12 -8.52
N ASP A 138 6.64 -6.68 -9.60
CA ASP A 138 7.29 -5.90 -10.66
C ASP A 138 7.19 -4.39 -10.47
N HIS A 139 6.20 -3.88 -9.72
CA HIS A 139 6.06 -2.44 -9.50
C HIS A 139 7.04 -1.90 -8.44
N GLY A 140 7.14 -0.58 -8.33
CA GLY A 140 7.91 0.07 -7.27
C GLY A 140 7.30 -0.20 -5.89
N THR A 141 8.14 -0.27 -4.86
CA THR A 141 7.69 -0.43 -3.48
C THR A 141 7.03 0.81 -2.91
N GLY A 142 7.34 1.98 -3.49
CA GLY A 142 6.74 3.23 -3.08
C GLY A 142 7.13 4.40 -4.00
N HIS A 143 6.28 5.39 -3.99
CA HIS A 143 6.41 6.64 -4.73
C HIS A 143 6.18 7.84 -3.80
N GLY A 144 6.69 8.99 -4.17
CA GLY A 144 6.36 10.24 -3.48
C GLY A 144 4.86 10.55 -3.62
N VAL A 145 4.32 11.27 -2.65
CA VAL A 145 2.92 11.71 -2.62
C VAL A 145 2.87 13.22 -2.44
N GLY A 146 2.08 13.88 -3.27
CA GLY A 146 1.92 15.32 -3.22
C GLY A 146 1.05 15.79 -2.05
N SER A 147 1.17 17.09 -1.71
CA SER A 147 0.28 17.74 -0.76
C SER A 147 -0.78 18.52 -1.53
N TYR A 148 -1.97 17.95 -1.68
CA TYR A 148 -3.02 18.42 -2.61
C TYR A 148 -2.49 18.51 -4.06
N LEU A 149 -1.60 17.58 -4.42
CA LEU A 149 -1.00 17.41 -5.73
C LEU A 149 -1.19 15.95 -6.19
N SER A 150 -0.42 15.51 -7.18
CA SER A 150 -0.53 14.15 -7.70
C SER A 150 -0.28 13.09 -6.64
N VAL A 151 -1.05 12.00 -6.69
CA VAL A 151 -0.80 10.83 -5.84
C VAL A 151 0.59 10.25 -6.11
N HIS A 152 1.03 10.21 -7.38
CA HIS A 152 2.40 9.90 -7.78
C HIS A 152 3.17 11.21 -8.01
N GLU A 153 3.85 11.71 -6.98
CA GLU A 153 4.60 12.97 -7.00
C GLU A 153 6.06 12.72 -6.65
N GLY A 154 6.95 13.02 -7.60
CA GLY A 154 8.40 12.90 -7.39
C GLY A 154 9.00 14.05 -6.57
N PRO A 155 10.36 14.02 -6.41
CA PRO A 155 11.34 13.16 -7.08
C PRO A 155 11.68 11.86 -6.37
N GLN A 156 11.27 11.67 -5.10
CA GLN A 156 11.58 10.50 -4.29
C GLN A 156 10.73 9.29 -4.67
N ARG A 157 11.34 8.10 -4.57
CA ARG A 157 10.65 6.80 -4.73
C ARG A 157 11.46 5.69 -4.06
N ILE A 158 10.80 4.59 -3.73
CA ILE A 158 11.42 3.33 -3.27
C ILE A 158 11.17 2.28 -4.36
N SER A 159 12.22 1.81 -5.03
CA SER A 159 12.09 0.82 -6.12
C SER A 159 13.43 0.16 -6.45
N LYS A 160 13.38 -0.98 -7.15
CA LYS A 160 14.60 -1.64 -7.71
C LYS A 160 15.35 -0.74 -8.71
N MET A 161 14.65 0.16 -9.38
CA MET A 161 15.28 1.08 -10.34
C MET A 161 16.16 2.08 -9.61
N PRO A 162 17.42 2.26 -10.02
CA PRO A 162 18.32 3.22 -9.41
C PRO A 162 17.69 4.60 -9.33
N ASN A 163 17.87 5.25 -8.18
CA ASN A 163 17.46 6.62 -7.92
C ASN A 163 18.48 7.27 -7.00
N ASN A 164 19.07 8.38 -7.42
CA ASN A 164 20.07 9.12 -6.66
C ASN A 164 19.45 10.22 -5.75
N VAL A 165 18.13 10.30 -5.68
CA VAL A 165 17.46 11.26 -4.81
C VAL A 165 17.57 10.77 -3.37
N GLU A 166 18.30 11.53 -2.56
CA GLU A 166 18.40 11.29 -1.12
C GLU A 166 17.05 11.50 -0.44
N LEU A 167 16.69 10.59 0.47
CA LEU A 167 15.53 10.78 1.32
C LEU A 167 15.80 11.85 2.36
N LYS A 168 14.86 12.80 2.51
CA LYS A 168 15.00 13.94 3.42
C LYS A 168 13.81 14.06 4.35
N PRO A 169 14.00 14.54 5.59
CA PRO A 169 12.89 14.77 6.52
C PRO A 169 11.79 15.62 5.88
N GLY A 170 10.53 15.18 6.09
CA GLY A 170 9.34 15.80 5.51
C GLY A 170 8.86 15.18 4.19
N MET A 171 9.66 14.38 3.51
CA MET A 171 9.21 13.64 2.32
C MET A 171 8.17 12.60 2.72
N VAL A 172 7.04 12.57 2.00
CA VAL A 172 5.99 11.56 2.14
C VAL A 172 6.12 10.56 0.99
N ILE A 173 6.02 9.28 1.30
CA ILE A 173 6.23 8.18 0.35
C ILE A 173 5.24 7.07 0.66
N SER A 174 4.73 6.37 -0.36
CA SER A 174 3.99 5.13 -0.15
C SER A 174 4.93 3.98 0.24
N ASN A 175 4.42 3.03 1.02
CA ASN A 175 5.08 1.78 1.36
C ASN A 175 4.08 0.67 1.04
N GLU A 176 4.17 0.11 -0.20
CA GLU A 176 3.13 -0.69 -0.84
C GLU A 176 3.64 -2.00 -1.47
N PRO A 177 4.44 -2.81 -0.79
CA PRO A 177 4.82 -4.10 -1.34
C PRO A 177 3.60 -4.96 -1.66
N GLY A 178 3.75 -5.84 -2.65
CA GLY A 178 2.67 -6.71 -3.09
C GLY A 178 3.14 -8.09 -3.53
N TYR A 179 2.17 -8.95 -3.85
CA TYR A 179 2.36 -10.23 -4.54
C TYR A 179 1.13 -10.54 -5.38
N TYR A 180 1.33 -10.98 -6.61
CA TYR A 180 0.24 -11.16 -7.58
C TYR A 180 0.36 -12.51 -8.26
N GLU A 181 -0.61 -13.39 -7.99
CA GLU A 181 -0.72 -14.70 -8.63
C GLU A 181 -1.72 -14.59 -9.78
N ALA A 182 -1.20 -14.51 -11.00
CA ALA A 182 -2.03 -14.31 -12.20
C ALA A 182 -3.19 -15.30 -12.30
N GLY A 183 -4.40 -14.79 -12.51
CA GLY A 183 -5.61 -15.60 -12.59
C GLY A 183 -6.14 -16.11 -11.25
N LYS A 184 -5.50 -15.81 -10.13
CA LYS A 184 -5.90 -16.32 -8.80
C LYS A 184 -6.24 -15.21 -7.81
N TYR A 185 -5.26 -14.37 -7.40
CA TYR A 185 -5.43 -13.30 -6.42
C TYR A 185 -4.25 -12.33 -6.42
N GLY A 186 -4.45 -11.17 -5.84
CA GLY A 186 -3.40 -10.20 -5.53
C GLY A 186 -3.39 -9.81 -4.08
N ILE A 187 -2.22 -9.39 -3.61
CA ILE A 187 -1.97 -8.85 -2.28
C ILE A 187 -1.19 -7.56 -2.46
N ARG A 188 -1.66 -6.48 -1.86
CA ARG A 188 -0.91 -5.24 -1.63
C ARG A 188 -1.28 -4.73 -0.25
N ILE A 189 -0.28 -4.31 0.50
CA ILE A 189 -0.46 -3.73 1.84
C ILE A 189 0.27 -2.41 1.82
N GLU A 190 -0.45 -1.34 2.03
CA GLU A 190 0.06 0.00 1.85
C GLU A 190 -0.31 0.93 2.99
N ASN A 191 0.68 1.71 3.41
CA ASN A 191 0.51 2.92 4.20
C ASN A 191 1.36 4.03 3.58
N LEU A 192 1.01 5.28 3.84
CA LEU A 192 1.92 6.39 3.65
C LEU A 192 2.86 6.50 4.84
N ILE A 193 4.12 6.79 4.56
CA ILE A 193 5.18 6.97 5.55
C ILE A 193 5.87 8.32 5.30
N ALA A 194 6.20 9.02 6.38
CA ALA A 194 6.97 10.27 6.33
C ALA A 194 8.40 10.04 6.81
N VAL A 195 9.37 10.59 6.08
CA VAL A 195 10.77 10.59 6.50
C VAL A 195 10.93 11.54 7.69
N ARG A 196 11.54 11.06 8.77
CA ARG A 196 11.83 11.81 10.00
C ARG A 196 13.28 11.67 10.40
N LYS A 197 13.80 12.62 11.19
CA LYS A 197 15.04 12.41 11.94
C LYS A 197 14.78 11.29 12.95
N ALA A 198 15.70 10.35 13.05
CA ALA A 198 15.59 9.26 14.00
C ALA A 198 15.76 9.81 15.42
N THR A 199 14.82 9.46 16.30
CA THR A 199 14.84 9.81 17.74
C THR A 199 14.47 8.57 18.55
N SER A 200 14.88 8.53 19.82
CA SER A 200 14.53 7.40 20.70
C SER A 200 13.02 7.18 20.80
N SER A 201 12.21 8.24 20.76
CA SER A 201 10.74 8.16 20.78
C SER A 201 10.14 7.49 19.55
N LEU A 202 10.75 7.64 18.37
CA LEU A 202 10.27 7.04 17.12
C LEU A 202 10.84 5.64 16.89
N THR A 203 12.07 5.40 17.32
CA THR A 203 12.78 4.15 17.02
C THR A 203 12.75 3.13 18.16
N GLY A 204 12.52 3.59 19.39
CA GLY A 204 12.63 2.76 20.61
C GLY A 204 14.08 2.40 20.99
N LEU A 205 15.08 3.04 20.36
CA LEU A 205 16.49 2.79 20.65
C LEU A 205 17.09 3.88 21.55
N GLU A 206 17.91 3.48 22.53
CA GLU A 206 18.66 4.37 23.42
C GLU A 206 20.09 4.62 22.88
N SER A 207 20.24 4.95 21.60
CA SER A 207 21.55 5.19 20.98
C SER A 207 21.63 6.59 20.37
N ASP A 208 22.85 7.06 20.10
CA ASP A 208 23.05 8.30 19.35
C ASP A 208 22.64 8.09 17.88
N LEU A 209 21.52 8.71 17.52
CA LEU A 209 20.90 8.63 16.20
C LEU A 209 21.02 9.94 15.39
N ASN A 210 21.92 10.85 15.79
CA ASN A 210 22.05 12.20 15.20
C ASN A 210 22.24 12.21 13.68
N ASN A 211 22.82 11.14 13.11
CA ASN A 211 23.07 11.01 11.67
C ASN A 211 22.15 10.01 10.98
N PHE A 212 21.01 9.67 11.60
CA PHE A 212 20.06 8.71 11.06
C PHE A 212 18.68 9.30 10.82
N LEU A 213 18.00 8.70 9.88
CA LEU A 213 16.60 8.91 9.53
C LEU A 213 15.80 7.67 9.83
N CYS A 214 14.49 7.81 9.98
CA CYS A 214 13.53 6.71 10.11
C CYS A 214 12.22 7.10 9.40
N PHE A 215 11.27 6.19 9.41
CA PHE A 215 9.93 6.46 8.92
C PHE A 215 8.93 6.59 10.08
N GLU A 216 8.01 7.52 9.93
CA GLU A 216 6.78 7.62 10.71
C GLU A 216 5.60 7.20 9.83
N THR A 217 4.83 6.21 10.27
CA THR A 217 3.63 5.77 9.55
C THR A 217 2.48 6.74 9.77
N LEU A 218 1.84 7.20 8.69
CA LEU A 218 0.76 8.20 8.71
C LEU A 218 -0.65 7.58 8.66
N THR A 219 -0.79 6.34 8.20
CA THR A 219 -2.09 5.65 8.05
C THR A 219 -2.12 4.32 8.76
#